data_3a9ab2609ad15794ccbbff45cd9bfcc0
#
_entry.id   3a9ab2609ad15794ccbbff45cd9bfcc0
#
_cell.length_a   1.000
_cell.length_b   1.000
_cell.length_c   1.000
_cell.angle_alpha   90.00
_cell.angle_beta   90.00
_cell.angle_gamma   90.00
#
_symmetry.space_group_name_H-M   'P 1'
#
loop_
_entity.id
_entity.type
_entity.pdbx_description
1 polymer ?
#
loop_
_entity_poly.entity_id
_entity_poly.type
_entity_poly.pdbx_seq_one_letter_code
_entity_poly.pdbx_strand_id
1 'polypeptide(L)'
;MNIVLLNPEIPYNTGNIGRTSVLTNTKLHLIKPLGFSLDEKQLKRAGLDYWHLVDLVVWESYEEFVEANKEARIFYATTKTKQRYSDIEFKENDFVMFGPESRGIPEEILNAHKENCITIPMIDMGRSLNLSNSAAIILYEALRQTDFNFKK
;
A
#
# COMPACT_ATOMS: atom_id res chain seq x y z
N MET A 1 9.10 -5.50 -4.31
CA MET A 1 7.67 -5.23 -4.01
C MET A 1 7.36 -3.75 -4.13
N ASN A 2 6.11 -3.45 -4.39
CA ASN A 2 5.60 -2.10 -4.52
C ASN A 2 4.35 -1.96 -3.66
N ILE A 3 4.31 -0.95 -2.80
CA ILE A 3 3.12 -0.59 -2.02
C ILE A 3 2.52 0.66 -2.65
N VAL A 4 1.21 0.66 -2.84
CA VAL A 4 0.47 1.78 -3.43
C VAL A 4 -0.59 2.27 -2.46
N LEU A 5 -0.56 3.55 -2.12
CA LEU A 5 -1.57 4.18 -1.27
C LEU A 5 -2.44 5.08 -2.14
N LEU A 6 -3.70 4.70 -2.29
CA LEU A 6 -4.68 5.47 -3.05
C LEU A 6 -5.31 6.52 -2.15
N ASN A 7 -5.05 7.79 -2.45
CA ASN A 7 -5.60 8.93 -1.72
C ASN A 7 -5.42 8.80 -0.20
N PRO A 8 -4.22 8.56 0.32
CA PRO A 8 -4.03 8.41 1.76
C PRO A 8 -4.37 9.69 2.49
N GLU A 9 -5.00 9.56 3.67
CA GLU A 9 -5.57 10.67 4.41
C GLU A 9 -4.74 11.05 5.64
N ILE A 10 -4.13 10.06 6.29
CA ILE A 10 -3.47 10.23 7.58
C ILE A 10 -1.96 10.19 7.41
N PRO A 11 -1.24 11.31 7.67
CA PRO A 11 0.21 11.37 7.44
C PRO A 11 0.99 10.35 8.28
N TYR A 12 0.52 10.06 9.48
CA TYR A 12 1.17 9.11 10.37
C TYR A 12 1.21 7.69 9.78
N ASN A 13 0.13 7.27 9.13
CA ASN A 13 0.08 5.96 8.47
C ASN A 13 1.06 5.90 7.29
N THR A 14 1.04 6.91 6.46
CA THR A 14 1.97 7.00 5.33
C THR A 14 3.42 7.00 5.82
N GLY A 15 3.70 7.72 6.90
CA GLY A 15 5.02 7.74 7.50
C GLY A 15 5.49 6.37 7.98
N ASN A 16 4.63 5.64 8.69
CA ASN A 16 4.95 4.28 9.15
C ASN A 16 5.20 3.33 7.98
N ILE A 17 4.39 3.43 6.93
CA ILE A 17 4.58 2.61 5.73
C ILE A 17 5.88 2.97 5.03
N GLY A 18 6.23 4.26 4.98
CA GLY A 18 7.50 4.72 4.44
C GLY A 18 8.69 4.13 5.18
N ARG A 19 8.63 4.09 6.51
CA ARG A 19 9.67 3.46 7.33
C ARG A 19 9.82 1.98 7.00
N THR A 20 8.73 1.26 6.95
CA THR A 20 8.74 -0.16 6.56
C THR A 20 9.32 -0.34 5.16
N SER A 21 8.95 0.54 4.24
CA SER A 21 9.43 0.50 2.86
C SER A 21 10.95 0.70 2.76
N VAL A 22 11.50 1.64 3.54
CA VAL A 22 12.96 1.85 3.60
C VAL A 22 13.68 0.60 4.09
N LEU A 23 13.15 -0.03 5.14
CA LEU A 23 13.78 -1.18 5.78
C LEU A 23 13.68 -2.46 4.96
N THR A 24 12.84 -2.49 3.96
CA THR A 24 12.61 -3.67 3.11
C THR A 24 12.94 -3.44 1.65
N ASN A 25 13.51 -2.28 1.33
CA ASN A 25 13.78 -1.87 -0.06
C ASN A 25 12.54 -1.98 -0.96
N THR A 26 11.41 -1.56 -0.43
CA THR A 26 10.11 -1.55 -1.13
C THR A 26 9.87 -0.16 -1.71
N LYS A 27 9.39 -0.10 -2.95
CA LYS A 27 8.99 1.16 -3.56
C LYS A 27 7.61 1.56 -3.04
N LEU A 28 7.46 2.82 -2.64
CA LEU A 28 6.21 3.38 -2.16
C LEU A 28 5.62 4.32 -3.20
N HIS A 29 4.39 4.06 -3.60
CA HIS A 29 3.64 4.90 -4.53
C HIS A 29 2.51 5.60 -3.78
N LEU A 30 2.38 6.91 -3.97
CA LEU A 30 1.26 7.68 -3.44
C LEU A 30 0.47 8.24 -4.60
N ILE A 31 -0.84 8.04 -4.59
CA ILE A 31 -1.75 8.57 -5.61
C ILE A 31 -2.54 9.72 -5.01
N LYS A 32 -2.37 10.92 -5.59
CA LYS A 32 -3.11 12.12 -5.18
C LYS A 32 -4.61 12.01 -5.51
N PRO A 33 -5.49 12.71 -4.77
CA PRO A 33 -5.15 13.69 -3.75
C PRO A 33 -4.72 13.05 -2.44
N LEU A 34 -3.85 13.75 -1.72
CA LEU A 34 -3.39 13.35 -0.40
C LEU A 34 -4.10 14.21 0.65
N GLY A 35 -4.44 13.62 1.80
CA GLY A 35 -5.03 14.35 2.92
C GLY A 35 -4.03 15.16 3.75
N PHE A 36 -2.80 15.28 3.28
CA PHE A 36 -1.71 15.95 4.00
C PHE A 36 -0.69 16.49 2.99
N SER A 37 0.25 17.29 3.49
CA SER A 37 1.33 17.83 2.67
C SER A 37 2.58 16.97 2.76
N LEU A 38 3.29 16.82 1.64
CA LEU A 38 4.63 16.22 1.61
C LEU A 38 5.71 17.26 1.91
N ASP A 39 5.34 18.43 2.42
CA ASP A 39 6.28 19.48 2.83
C ASP A 39 7.24 18.93 3.88
N GLU A 40 8.53 19.13 3.64
CA GLU A 40 9.61 18.63 4.48
C GLU A 40 9.49 19.07 5.95
N LYS A 41 9.00 20.29 6.19
CA LYS A 41 8.79 20.78 7.56
C LYS A 41 7.74 19.98 8.32
N GLN A 42 6.62 19.67 7.65
CA GLN A 42 5.55 18.88 8.27
C GLN A 42 5.98 17.43 8.49
N LEU A 43 6.74 16.87 7.57
CA LEU A 43 7.27 15.52 7.70
C LEU A 43 8.23 15.42 8.89
N LYS A 44 9.10 16.41 9.08
CA LYS A 44 10.00 16.48 10.24
C LYS A 44 9.24 16.59 11.54
N ARG A 45 8.18 17.42 11.59
CA ARG A 45 7.32 17.55 12.78
C ARG A 45 6.62 16.25 13.15
N ALA A 46 6.32 15.43 12.16
CA ALA A 46 5.70 14.11 12.37
C ALA A 46 6.73 13.03 12.73
N GLY A 47 8.00 13.39 12.90
CA GLY A 47 9.06 12.43 13.23
C GLY A 47 9.56 11.63 12.06
N LEU A 48 9.29 12.07 10.82
CA LEU A 48 9.65 11.34 9.60
C LEU A 48 11.02 11.79 9.07
N ASP A 49 12.03 11.73 9.91
CA ASP A 49 13.41 12.14 9.58
C ASP A 49 14.08 11.23 8.55
N TYR A 50 13.57 10.00 8.37
CA TYR A 50 14.05 9.04 7.38
C TYR A 50 13.34 9.18 6.01
N TRP A 51 12.38 10.12 5.87
CA TRP A 51 11.53 10.23 4.68
C TRP A 51 12.34 10.39 3.38
N HIS A 52 13.45 11.09 3.44
CA HIS A 52 14.32 11.30 2.28
C HIS A 52 14.95 9.99 1.76
N LEU A 53 14.91 8.92 2.54
CA LEU A 53 15.43 7.61 2.14
C LEU A 53 14.38 6.75 1.42
N VAL A 54 13.11 7.16 1.44
CA VAL A 54 12.02 6.40 0.84
C VAL A 54 12.15 6.46 -0.69
N ASP A 55 12.11 5.30 -1.33
CA ASP A 55 11.98 5.21 -2.79
C ASP A 55 10.53 5.53 -3.15
N LEU A 56 10.26 6.80 -3.39
CA LEU A 56 8.91 7.35 -3.49
C LEU A 56 8.57 7.77 -4.92
N VAL A 57 7.37 7.37 -5.36
CA VAL A 57 6.76 7.89 -6.59
C VAL A 57 5.42 8.49 -6.24
N VAL A 58 5.15 9.70 -6.70
CA VAL A 58 3.87 10.38 -6.49
C VAL A 58 3.16 10.50 -7.85
N TRP A 59 1.92 10.02 -7.89
CA TRP A 59 1.09 10.03 -9.09
C TRP A 59 -0.02 11.07 -8.94
N GLU A 60 -0.32 11.78 -10.02
CA GLU A 60 -1.36 12.82 -10.00
C GLU A 60 -2.77 12.24 -9.91
N SER A 61 -2.96 11.02 -10.42
CA SER A 61 -4.27 10.36 -10.41
C SER A 61 -4.13 8.84 -10.48
N TYR A 62 -5.20 8.15 -10.14
CA TYR A 62 -5.30 6.71 -10.31
C TYR A 62 -5.11 6.31 -11.78
N GLU A 63 -5.71 7.08 -12.69
CA GLU A 63 -5.64 6.82 -14.13
C GLU A 63 -4.21 6.92 -14.64
N GLU A 64 -3.44 7.92 -14.19
CA GLU A 64 -2.03 8.06 -14.53
C GLU A 64 -1.23 6.86 -14.04
N PHE A 65 -1.48 6.44 -12.81
CA PHE A 65 -0.82 5.26 -12.23
C PHE A 65 -1.07 4.00 -13.05
N VAL A 66 -2.34 3.73 -13.38
CA VAL A 66 -2.72 2.54 -14.15
C VAL A 66 -2.10 2.57 -15.54
N GLU A 67 -2.14 3.72 -16.22
CA GLU A 67 -1.58 3.88 -17.56
C GLU A 67 -0.08 3.57 -17.59
N ALA A 68 0.64 4.04 -16.58
CA ALA A 68 2.09 3.83 -16.49
C ALA A 68 2.47 2.40 -16.08
N ASN A 69 1.53 1.63 -15.54
CA ASN A 69 1.79 0.30 -14.97
C ASN A 69 0.87 -0.78 -15.57
N LYS A 70 0.55 -0.69 -16.84
CA LYS A 70 -0.36 -1.63 -17.53
C LYS A 70 0.07 -3.09 -17.43
N GLU A 71 1.37 -3.35 -17.41
CA GLU A 71 1.91 -4.69 -17.36
C GLU A 71 2.11 -5.20 -15.93
N ALA A 72 1.84 -4.36 -14.93
CA ALA A 72 2.05 -4.70 -13.54
C ALA A 72 0.96 -5.64 -13.01
N ARG A 73 1.35 -6.55 -12.13
CA ARG A 73 0.41 -7.37 -11.39
C ARG A 73 0.08 -6.64 -10.09
N ILE A 74 -1.19 -6.21 -9.96
CA ILE A 74 -1.65 -5.39 -8.85
C ILE A 74 -2.69 -6.15 -8.05
N PHE A 75 -2.50 -6.25 -6.74
CA PHE A 75 -3.47 -6.78 -5.79
C PHE A 75 -4.11 -5.62 -5.04
N TYR A 76 -5.37 -5.77 -4.69
CA TYR A 76 -6.19 -4.72 -4.07
C TYR A 76 -6.64 -5.19 -2.69
N ALA A 77 -6.09 -4.56 -1.64
CA ALA A 77 -6.43 -4.92 -0.27
C ALA A 77 -7.79 -4.35 0.12
N THR A 78 -8.68 -5.22 0.58
CA THR A 78 -10.06 -4.84 0.93
C THR A 78 -10.64 -5.83 1.92
N THR A 79 -11.62 -5.38 2.71
CA THR A 79 -12.41 -6.28 3.57
C THR A 79 -13.57 -6.93 2.80
N LYS A 80 -13.78 -6.57 1.54
CA LYS A 80 -14.94 -6.97 0.72
C LYS A 80 -14.67 -8.18 -0.18
N THR A 81 -13.78 -9.06 0.24
CA THR A 81 -13.47 -10.29 -0.49
C THR A 81 -13.19 -11.41 0.50
N LYS A 82 -13.21 -12.65 0.03
CA LYS A 82 -12.88 -13.83 0.83
C LYS A 82 -11.49 -14.37 0.54
N GLN A 83 -10.87 -13.97 -0.58
CA GLN A 83 -9.53 -14.40 -0.92
C GLN A 83 -8.53 -13.77 0.04
N ARG A 84 -7.79 -14.61 0.75
CA ARG A 84 -6.83 -14.14 1.74
C ARG A 84 -5.50 -13.77 1.10
N TYR A 85 -4.81 -12.80 1.70
CA TYR A 85 -3.46 -12.44 1.26
C TYR A 85 -2.52 -13.65 1.30
N SER A 86 -2.77 -14.61 2.20
CA SER A 86 -1.97 -15.84 2.33
C SER A 86 -2.27 -16.88 1.24
N ASP A 87 -3.33 -16.69 0.46
CA ASP A 87 -3.66 -17.57 -0.67
C ASP A 87 -2.91 -17.20 -1.96
N ILE A 88 -2.23 -16.06 -1.96
CA ILE A 88 -1.56 -15.51 -3.14
C ILE A 88 -0.11 -15.98 -3.20
N GLU A 89 0.34 -16.38 -4.37
CA GLU A 89 1.76 -16.59 -4.65
C GLU A 89 2.33 -15.26 -5.17
N PHE A 90 2.96 -14.51 -4.28
CA PHE A 90 3.54 -13.22 -4.62
C PHE A 90 4.85 -13.36 -5.39
N LYS A 91 5.11 -12.36 -6.24
CA LYS A 91 6.35 -12.22 -7.01
C LYS A 91 7.03 -10.91 -6.64
N GLU A 92 8.34 -10.82 -6.88
CA GLU A 92 9.16 -9.69 -6.42
C GLU A 92 8.66 -8.30 -6.84
N ASN A 93 8.10 -8.20 -8.04
CA ASN A 93 7.67 -6.91 -8.60
C ASN A 93 6.17 -6.65 -8.49
N ASP A 94 5.47 -7.44 -7.69
CA ASP A 94 4.05 -7.26 -7.50
C ASP A 94 3.74 -5.94 -6.77
N PHE A 95 2.55 -5.43 -7.03
CA PHE A 95 2.01 -4.24 -6.39
C PHE A 95 0.87 -4.65 -5.47
N VAL A 96 0.79 -4.01 -4.31
CA VAL A 96 -0.37 -4.14 -3.41
C VAL A 96 -0.90 -2.73 -3.15
N MET A 97 -2.15 -2.51 -3.51
CA MET A 97 -2.83 -1.23 -3.34
C MET A 97 -3.72 -1.23 -2.11
N PHE A 98 -3.65 -0.14 -1.34
CA PHE A 98 -4.50 0.13 -0.18
C PHE A 98 -5.27 1.41 -0.43
N GLY A 99 -6.53 1.44 -0.02
CA GLY A 99 -7.40 2.61 -0.17
C GLY A 99 -7.27 3.62 0.97
N PRO A 100 -7.98 4.76 0.84
CA PRO A 100 -8.03 5.77 1.91
C PRO A 100 -8.55 5.17 3.20
N GLU A 101 -8.02 5.66 4.31
CA GLU A 101 -8.30 5.08 5.64
C GLU A 101 -9.79 5.09 6.01
N SER A 102 -10.53 6.12 5.59
CA SER A 102 -11.94 6.29 5.98
C SER A 102 -12.92 5.46 5.15
N ARG A 103 -12.54 5.02 3.94
CA ARG A 103 -13.53 4.42 3.01
C ARG A 103 -13.03 3.25 2.19
N GLY A 104 -11.72 2.98 2.19
CA GLY A 104 -11.14 1.90 1.40
C GLY A 104 -11.12 2.18 -0.10
N ILE A 105 -10.78 1.18 -0.88
CA ILE A 105 -10.71 1.28 -2.34
C ILE A 105 -12.14 1.39 -2.90
N PRO A 106 -12.41 2.32 -3.85
CA PRO A 106 -13.73 2.44 -4.47
C PRO A 106 -14.22 1.12 -5.07
N GLU A 107 -15.53 0.88 -4.96
CA GLU A 107 -16.13 -0.37 -5.42
C GLU A 107 -15.96 -0.62 -6.92
N GLU A 108 -15.99 0.43 -7.74
CA GLU A 108 -15.80 0.26 -9.17
C GLU A 108 -14.40 -0.26 -9.53
N ILE A 109 -13.38 0.10 -8.75
CA ILE A 109 -12.04 -0.44 -8.94
C ILE A 109 -12.01 -1.90 -8.50
N LEU A 110 -12.58 -2.21 -7.33
CA LEU A 110 -12.64 -3.58 -6.82
C LEU A 110 -13.41 -4.50 -7.77
N ASN A 111 -14.54 -4.03 -8.31
CA ASN A 111 -15.36 -4.81 -9.22
C ASN A 111 -14.65 -5.10 -10.55
N ALA A 112 -13.79 -4.20 -10.99
CA ALA A 112 -12.99 -4.40 -12.21
C ALA A 112 -11.84 -5.39 -12.00
N HIS A 113 -11.49 -5.71 -10.74
CA HIS A 113 -10.32 -6.54 -10.40
C HIS A 113 -10.63 -7.57 -9.31
N LYS A 114 -11.80 -8.17 -9.35
CA LYS A 114 -12.27 -9.09 -8.29
C LYS A 114 -11.30 -10.23 -8.00
N GLU A 115 -10.68 -10.76 -9.02
CA GLU A 115 -9.75 -11.89 -8.92
C GLU A 115 -8.45 -11.51 -8.19
N ASN A 116 -8.14 -10.21 -8.12
CA ASN A 116 -6.94 -9.71 -7.46
C ASN A 116 -7.24 -8.97 -6.15
N CYS A 117 -8.48 -9.04 -5.68
CA CYS A 117 -8.83 -8.52 -4.36
C CYS A 117 -8.40 -9.51 -3.27
N ILE A 118 -7.75 -9.00 -2.24
CA ILE A 118 -7.24 -9.83 -1.14
C ILE A 118 -7.59 -9.21 0.21
N THR A 119 -7.73 -10.05 1.21
CA THR A 119 -8.13 -9.62 2.53
C THR A 119 -7.22 -10.22 3.61
N ILE A 120 -7.13 -9.51 4.73
CA ILE A 120 -6.53 -10.03 5.95
C ILE A 120 -7.68 -10.57 6.80
N PRO A 121 -7.68 -11.87 7.17
CA PRO A 121 -8.74 -12.41 8.00
C PRO A 121 -8.83 -11.67 9.35
N MET A 122 -10.04 -11.34 9.76
CA MET A 122 -10.29 -10.71 11.05
C MET A 122 -11.70 -11.02 11.50
N ILE A 123 -11.95 -10.94 12.80
CA ILE A 123 -13.31 -11.06 13.31
C ILE A 123 -14.07 -9.78 12.98
N ASP A 124 -15.36 -9.92 12.73
CA ASP A 124 -16.21 -8.77 12.43
C ASP A 124 -16.64 -8.07 13.70
N MET A 125 -16.03 -6.92 13.97
CA MET A 125 -16.36 -6.05 15.10
C MET A 125 -16.68 -4.63 14.65
N GLY A 126 -17.03 -4.46 13.37
CA GLY A 126 -17.37 -3.17 12.80
C GLY A 126 -16.16 -2.25 12.59
N ARG A 127 -14.94 -2.80 12.65
CA ARG A 127 -13.70 -2.02 12.45
C ARG A 127 -12.74 -2.78 11.55
N SER A 128 -11.89 -2.04 10.86
CA SER A 128 -10.79 -2.58 10.07
C SER A 128 -9.46 -2.43 10.81
N LEU A 129 -8.47 -3.19 10.38
CA LEU A 129 -7.10 -3.00 10.85
C LEU A 129 -6.57 -1.64 10.39
N ASN A 130 -5.71 -1.04 11.21
CA ASN A 130 -4.99 0.17 10.84
C ASN A 130 -4.25 -0.03 9.51
N LEU A 131 -4.24 1.00 8.66
CA LEU A 131 -3.64 0.93 7.32
C LEU A 131 -2.17 0.50 7.37
N SER A 132 -1.37 1.12 8.22
CA SER A 132 0.07 0.80 8.29
C SER A 132 0.31 -0.63 8.79
N ASN A 133 -0.52 -1.12 9.68
CA ASN A 133 -0.46 -2.52 10.13
C ASN A 133 -0.82 -3.48 8.98
N SER A 134 -1.87 -3.17 8.24
CA SER A 134 -2.29 -3.98 7.09
C SER A 134 -1.20 -4.07 6.04
N ALA A 135 -0.57 -2.94 5.73
CA ALA A 135 0.51 -2.89 4.76
C ALA A 135 1.70 -3.75 5.21
N ALA A 136 2.08 -3.66 6.48
CA ALA A 136 3.18 -4.45 7.02
C ALA A 136 2.88 -5.96 6.97
N ILE A 137 1.66 -6.36 7.34
CA ILE A 137 1.27 -7.77 7.34
C ILE A 137 1.38 -8.37 5.93
N ILE A 138 0.79 -7.71 4.94
CA ILE A 138 0.78 -8.22 3.57
C ILE A 138 2.19 -8.18 2.96
N LEU A 139 2.90 -7.07 3.17
CA LEU A 139 4.26 -6.93 2.65
C LEU A 139 5.18 -8.04 3.17
N TYR A 140 5.14 -8.29 4.48
CA TYR A 140 6.02 -9.30 5.07
C TYR A 140 5.65 -10.73 4.66
N GLU A 141 4.39 -11.00 4.35
CA GLU A 141 4.05 -12.29 3.75
C GLU A 141 4.64 -12.42 2.35
N ALA A 142 4.56 -11.38 1.54
CA ALA A 142 5.17 -11.38 0.20
C ALA A 142 6.70 -11.56 0.29
N LEU A 143 7.33 -10.86 1.23
CA LEU A 143 8.78 -10.96 1.44
C LEU A 143 9.19 -12.36 1.95
N ARG A 144 8.38 -12.95 2.84
CA ARG A 144 8.63 -14.32 3.31
C ARG A 144 8.65 -15.30 2.13
N GLN A 145 7.70 -15.15 1.21
CA GLN A 145 7.61 -16.02 0.03
C GLN A 145 8.81 -15.89 -0.90
N THR A 146 9.43 -14.72 -0.95
CA THR A 146 10.63 -14.47 -1.77
C THR A 146 11.93 -14.52 -0.96
N ASP A 147 11.87 -15.18 0.19
CA ASP A 147 13.01 -15.42 1.09
C ASP A 147 13.70 -14.14 1.56
N PHE A 148 12.88 -13.09 1.84
CA PHE A 148 13.36 -11.79 2.35
C PHE A 148 14.48 -11.20 1.50
N ASN A 149 14.30 -11.27 0.18
CA ASN A 149 15.28 -10.73 -0.75
C ASN A 149 15.16 -9.20 -0.81
N PHE A 150 16.03 -8.50 -0.07
CA PHE A 150 16.05 -7.03 0.00
C PHE A 150 17.00 -6.38 -1.00
N LYS A 151 17.43 -7.09 -2.01
CA LYS A 151 18.38 -6.56 -2.99
C LYS A 151 17.85 -5.33 -3.69
N LYS A 152 18.71 -4.35 -3.83
CA LYS A 152 18.45 -3.14 -4.59
C LYS A 152 18.62 -3.37 -6.08
#